data_ee55fd7c130b8c66ccecd4917447b286
#
_entry.id   ee55fd7c130b8c66ccecd4917447b286
#
_cell.length_a   1.000
_cell.length_b   1.000
_cell.length_c   1.000
_cell.angle_alpha   90.00
_cell.angle_beta   90.00
_cell.angle_gamma   90.00
#
_symmetry.space_group_name_H-M   'P 1'
#
loop_
_entity.id
_entity.type
_entity.pdbx_description
1 polymer ?
#
loop_
_entity_poly.entity_id
_entity_poly.type
_entity_poly.pdbx_seq_one_letter_code
_entity_poly.pdbx_strand_id
1 'polypeptide(L)'
;MKYINKKLTIEKVNFQKIANKFGTPFYSYSYSKLRENVTNFKNSFKTFSPLICFAIKSNTNINLIREIRKLGLGADVVSIGELMLALKAGIKPKKIVFSGVGKTSTEISFAIEKKILLINAESLSEIKEINRIAKSKNRRIKIGVRLNPNTDAKTLNQISTGKKENKFGVNKNTFYQIVNYCKNSKNVDLKCLSVHIGSQILDNKPYEKMLRAVSKILSQINYEFEFVDLGGGMGIKYSNNNKKLNYKKYNSSICKFLDKHKVKIIFEPGRSIIGDTAILISKIIYIKENSKKDFIILDAAMNDFMRPALYGAKHKIIPLKKTNKMTKKNYDFVGPICETTDKFLTTNKFQKLNEKDYIIICDVGALSLIHI
;
A
#
# COMPACT_ATOMS: atom_id res chain seq x y z
N MET A 1 -4.77 -21.27 0.75
CA MET A 1 -3.63 -21.93 0.06
C MET A 1 -3.36 -23.26 0.74
N LYS A 2 -3.51 -24.38 0.05
CA LYS A 2 -3.30 -25.75 0.58
C LYS A 2 -2.80 -26.69 -0.51
N TYR A 3 -2.11 -27.77 -0.09
CA TYR A 3 -1.72 -28.83 -1.00
C TYR A 3 -2.79 -29.94 -1.03
N ILE A 4 -3.23 -30.29 -2.22
CA ILE A 4 -4.11 -31.44 -2.48
C ILE A 4 -3.34 -32.35 -3.41
N ASN A 5 -3.19 -33.65 -3.07
CA ASN A 5 -2.40 -34.63 -3.84
C ASN A 5 -1.01 -34.07 -4.23
N LYS A 6 -0.30 -33.49 -3.25
CA LYS A 6 1.02 -32.85 -3.42
C LYS A 6 1.06 -31.61 -4.34
N LYS A 7 -0.05 -31.18 -4.95
CA LYS A 7 -0.14 -29.98 -5.81
C LYS A 7 -0.76 -28.83 -5.02
N LEU A 8 -0.18 -27.61 -5.15
CA LEU A 8 -0.71 -26.44 -4.51
C LEU A 8 -1.99 -25.97 -5.21
N THR A 9 -2.98 -25.62 -4.39
CA THR A 9 -4.24 -25.06 -4.86
C THR A 9 -4.63 -23.81 -4.06
N ILE A 10 -5.23 -22.84 -4.72
CA ILE A 10 -5.93 -21.70 -4.13
C ILE A 10 -7.32 -21.69 -4.78
N GLU A 11 -8.40 -21.66 -3.96
CA GLU A 11 -9.78 -21.64 -4.45
C GLU A 11 -10.10 -22.77 -5.46
N LYS A 12 -9.50 -23.96 -5.26
CA LYS A 12 -9.58 -25.13 -6.13
C LYS A 12 -8.96 -24.98 -7.53
N VAL A 13 -8.23 -23.87 -7.77
CA VAL A 13 -7.57 -23.62 -9.07
C VAL A 13 -6.33 -24.51 -9.23
N ASN A 14 -6.20 -25.11 -10.41
CA ASN A 14 -5.02 -25.88 -10.81
C ASN A 14 -4.05 -25.00 -11.60
N PHE A 15 -3.02 -24.51 -10.92
CA PHE A 15 -2.04 -23.60 -11.52
C PHE A 15 -1.18 -24.24 -12.60
N GLN A 16 -0.98 -25.58 -12.56
CA GLN A 16 -0.27 -26.29 -13.65
C GLN A 16 -1.01 -26.15 -14.98
N LYS A 17 -2.35 -26.29 -14.97
CA LYS A 17 -3.15 -26.11 -16.19
C LYS A 17 -3.09 -24.67 -16.71
N ILE A 18 -3.09 -23.70 -15.80
CA ILE A 18 -2.98 -22.27 -16.17
C ILE A 18 -1.60 -21.99 -16.77
N ALA A 19 -0.52 -22.46 -16.13
CA ALA A 19 0.84 -22.29 -16.62
C ALA A 19 1.04 -22.93 -18.01
N ASN A 20 0.47 -24.12 -18.23
CA ASN A 20 0.54 -24.78 -19.53
C ASN A 20 -0.23 -24.03 -20.64
N LYS A 21 -1.33 -23.34 -20.27
CA LYS A 21 -2.17 -22.61 -21.24
C LYS A 21 -1.64 -21.22 -21.58
N PHE A 22 -1.14 -20.49 -20.59
CA PHE A 22 -0.82 -19.07 -20.71
C PHE A 22 0.68 -18.77 -20.60
N GLY A 23 1.50 -19.76 -20.23
CA GLY A 23 2.92 -19.56 -19.93
C GLY A 23 3.15 -19.06 -18.50
N THR A 24 4.42 -18.77 -18.20
CA THR A 24 4.92 -18.14 -16.96
C THR A 24 5.93 -17.05 -17.35
N PRO A 25 6.25 -16.08 -16.48
CA PRO A 25 5.66 -15.88 -15.16
C PRO A 25 4.27 -15.25 -15.20
N PHE A 26 3.45 -15.48 -14.18
CA PHE A 26 2.17 -14.77 -14.04
C PHE A 26 1.76 -14.58 -12.58
N TYR A 27 1.03 -13.48 -12.32
CA TYR A 27 0.39 -13.22 -11.04
C TYR A 27 -0.98 -13.89 -10.96
N SER A 28 -1.28 -14.47 -9.80
CA SER A 28 -2.63 -14.94 -9.47
C SER A 28 -3.12 -14.32 -8.17
N TYR A 29 -4.33 -13.77 -8.19
CA TYR A 29 -4.95 -13.08 -7.06
C TYR A 29 -6.11 -13.90 -6.50
N SER A 30 -6.17 -14.05 -5.17
CA SER A 30 -7.27 -14.69 -4.47
C SER A 30 -8.34 -13.66 -4.13
N TYR A 31 -9.50 -13.81 -4.74
CA TYR A 31 -10.63 -12.93 -4.48
C TYR A 31 -11.23 -13.15 -3.08
N SER A 32 -11.32 -14.40 -2.63
CA SER A 32 -11.80 -14.70 -1.28
C SER A 32 -10.89 -14.08 -0.20
N LYS A 33 -9.56 -14.12 -0.43
CA LYS A 33 -8.60 -13.50 0.49
C LYS A 33 -8.72 -11.98 0.50
N LEU A 34 -8.91 -11.36 -0.67
CA LEU A 34 -9.16 -9.92 -0.76
C LEU A 34 -10.41 -9.53 0.04
N ARG A 35 -11.50 -10.25 -0.16
CA ARG A 35 -12.76 -10.03 0.58
C ARG A 35 -12.57 -10.19 2.09
N GLU A 36 -11.88 -11.25 2.51
CA GLU A 36 -11.54 -11.50 3.91
C GLU A 36 -10.78 -10.31 4.51
N ASN A 37 -9.73 -9.84 3.85
CA ASN A 37 -8.91 -8.72 4.33
C ASN A 37 -9.72 -7.43 4.47
N VAL A 38 -10.54 -7.09 3.47
CA VAL A 38 -11.40 -5.92 3.52
C VAL A 38 -12.43 -6.03 4.66
N THR A 39 -13.07 -7.18 4.79
CA THR A 39 -14.06 -7.42 5.85
C THR A 39 -13.43 -7.31 7.23
N ASN A 40 -12.27 -7.94 7.43
CA ASN A 40 -11.53 -7.88 8.69
C ASN A 40 -11.10 -6.45 9.03
N PHE A 41 -10.66 -5.68 8.03
CA PHE A 41 -10.29 -4.28 8.24
C PHE A 41 -11.51 -3.44 8.65
N LYS A 42 -12.62 -3.55 7.91
CA LYS A 42 -13.88 -2.83 8.23
C LYS A 42 -14.37 -3.19 9.63
N ASN A 43 -14.40 -4.47 9.98
CA ASN A 43 -14.87 -4.94 11.29
C ASN A 43 -13.97 -4.46 12.42
N SER A 44 -12.66 -4.32 12.19
CA SER A 44 -11.72 -3.83 13.20
C SER A 44 -11.96 -2.38 13.60
N PHE A 45 -12.58 -1.58 12.75
CA PHE A 45 -12.80 -0.14 12.96
C PHE A 45 -14.28 0.26 12.84
N LYS A 46 -15.22 -0.68 12.98
CA LYS A 46 -16.66 -0.43 12.84
C LYS A 46 -17.23 0.56 13.86
N THR A 47 -16.58 0.73 15.00
CA THR A 47 -17.04 1.59 16.11
C THR A 47 -17.22 3.06 15.73
N PHE A 48 -16.43 3.56 14.77
CA PHE A 48 -16.49 4.94 14.30
C PHE A 48 -16.68 5.07 12.78
N SER A 49 -16.94 3.94 12.10
CA SER A 49 -17.31 3.88 10.68
C SER A 49 -16.42 4.76 9.75
N PRO A 50 -15.10 4.53 9.68
CA PRO A 50 -14.21 5.39 8.92
C PRO A 50 -14.47 5.32 7.42
N LEU A 51 -14.12 6.37 6.68
CA LEU A 51 -13.94 6.29 5.24
C LEU A 51 -12.64 5.53 4.95
N ILE A 52 -12.73 4.41 4.22
CA ILE A 52 -11.57 3.59 3.84
C ILE A 52 -11.31 3.80 2.36
N CYS A 53 -10.18 4.43 2.03
CA CYS A 53 -9.72 4.70 0.68
C CYS A 53 -8.56 3.74 0.35
N PHE A 54 -8.78 2.78 -0.53
CA PHE A 54 -7.72 1.86 -0.95
C PHE A 54 -6.62 2.63 -1.68
N ALA A 55 -5.36 2.49 -1.23
CA ALA A 55 -4.21 3.11 -1.88
C ALA A 55 -3.88 2.40 -3.21
N ILE A 56 -4.29 2.99 -4.33
CA ILE A 56 -4.17 2.40 -5.69
C ILE A 56 -2.72 2.15 -6.06
N LYS A 57 -1.79 3.00 -5.61
CA LYS A 57 -0.33 2.78 -5.76
C LYS A 57 0.15 1.41 -5.30
N SER A 58 -0.58 0.72 -4.44
CA SER A 58 -0.22 -0.62 -4.01
C SER A 58 -0.53 -1.69 -5.06
N ASN A 59 -1.55 -1.48 -5.89
CA ASN A 59 -1.88 -2.34 -7.04
C ASN A 59 -2.86 -1.63 -7.99
N THR A 60 -2.43 -1.38 -9.22
CA THR A 60 -3.18 -0.65 -10.25
C THR A 60 -4.07 -1.54 -11.13
N ASN A 61 -4.18 -2.84 -10.85
CA ASN A 61 -5.03 -3.72 -11.64
C ASN A 61 -6.52 -3.33 -11.51
N ILE A 62 -7.09 -2.86 -12.61
CA ILE A 62 -8.46 -2.32 -12.64
C ILE A 62 -9.52 -3.34 -12.17
N ASN A 63 -9.30 -4.63 -12.40
CA ASN A 63 -10.25 -5.67 -11.97
C ASN A 63 -10.24 -5.80 -10.44
N LEU A 64 -9.08 -5.68 -9.80
CA LEU A 64 -8.99 -5.65 -8.34
C LEU A 64 -9.63 -4.38 -7.77
N ILE A 65 -9.41 -3.22 -8.41
CA ILE A 65 -10.02 -1.94 -7.99
C ILE A 65 -11.57 -2.03 -8.11
N ARG A 66 -12.10 -2.67 -9.15
CA ARG A 66 -13.55 -2.94 -9.29
C ARG A 66 -14.09 -3.79 -8.15
N GLU A 67 -13.37 -4.83 -7.74
CA GLU A 67 -13.79 -5.67 -6.61
C GLU A 67 -13.71 -4.90 -5.28
N ILE A 68 -12.68 -4.12 -5.07
CA ILE A 68 -12.53 -3.23 -3.91
C ILE A 68 -13.68 -2.22 -3.83
N ARG A 69 -14.08 -1.64 -4.98
CA ARG A 69 -15.27 -0.80 -5.07
C ARG A 69 -16.55 -1.54 -4.68
N LYS A 70 -16.75 -2.78 -5.18
CA LYS A 70 -17.92 -3.62 -4.80
C LYS A 70 -17.97 -3.89 -3.30
N LEU A 71 -16.81 -3.97 -2.64
CA LEU A 71 -16.70 -4.10 -1.18
C LEU A 71 -16.90 -2.77 -0.43
N GLY A 72 -17.21 -1.68 -1.15
CA GLY A 72 -17.63 -0.39 -0.59
C GLY A 72 -16.52 0.60 -0.28
N LEU A 73 -15.25 0.31 -0.62
CA LEU A 73 -14.13 1.20 -0.37
C LEU A 73 -14.08 2.34 -1.39
N GLY A 74 -13.44 3.46 -0.97
CA GLY A 74 -12.98 4.54 -1.82
C GLY A 74 -11.57 4.28 -2.37
N ALA A 75 -10.91 5.35 -2.86
CA ALA A 75 -9.53 5.29 -3.35
C ALA A 75 -8.67 6.44 -2.80
N ASP A 76 -7.43 6.13 -2.44
CA ASP A 76 -6.32 7.06 -2.36
C ASP A 76 -5.51 6.95 -3.66
N VAL A 77 -5.34 8.08 -4.35
CA VAL A 77 -4.64 8.18 -5.63
C VAL A 77 -3.48 9.17 -5.52
N VAL A 78 -2.40 8.92 -6.28
CA VAL A 78 -1.21 9.77 -6.25
C VAL A 78 -0.80 10.30 -7.63
N SER A 79 -1.59 10.04 -8.68
CA SER A 79 -1.41 10.54 -10.03
C SER A 79 -2.75 10.63 -10.78
N ILE A 80 -2.76 11.37 -11.89
CA ILE A 80 -3.94 11.44 -12.78
C ILE A 80 -4.29 10.05 -13.34
N GLY A 81 -3.30 9.21 -13.65
CA GLY A 81 -3.53 7.84 -14.14
C GLY A 81 -4.27 6.99 -13.10
N GLU A 82 -3.88 7.04 -11.83
CA GLU A 82 -4.59 6.35 -10.76
C GLU A 82 -6.00 6.92 -10.54
N LEU A 83 -6.17 8.24 -10.64
CA LEU A 83 -7.50 8.88 -10.55
C LEU A 83 -8.41 8.40 -11.68
N MET A 84 -7.90 8.35 -12.92
CA MET A 84 -8.65 7.82 -14.06
C MET A 84 -9.01 6.34 -13.88
N LEU A 85 -8.10 5.53 -13.36
CA LEU A 85 -8.36 4.11 -13.05
C LEU A 85 -9.45 3.96 -11.98
N ALA A 86 -9.40 4.77 -10.90
CA ALA A 86 -10.41 4.77 -9.84
C ALA A 86 -11.80 5.09 -10.41
N LEU A 87 -11.90 6.15 -11.22
CA LEU A 87 -13.14 6.56 -11.87
C LEU A 87 -13.64 5.49 -12.87
N LYS A 88 -12.76 4.93 -13.70
CA LYS A 88 -13.07 3.84 -14.65
C LYS A 88 -13.53 2.56 -13.96
N ALA A 89 -13.01 2.29 -12.75
CA ALA A 89 -13.48 1.20 -11.91
C ALA A 89 -14.86 1.47 -11.27
N GLY A 90 -15.36 2.72 -11.37
CA GLY A 90 -16.66 3.15 -10.86
C GLY A 90 -16.63 3.61 -9.40
N ILE A 91 -15.47 3.95 -8.84
CA ILE A 91 -15.38 4.55 -7.49
C ILE A 91 -15.99 5.95 -7.56
N LYS A 92 -16.93 6.23 -6.64
CA LYS A 92 -17.59 7.54 -6.58
C LYS A 92 -16.58 8.65 -6.26
N PRO A 93 -16.55 9.79 -6.98
CA PRO A 93 -15.61 10.88 -6.72
C PRO A 93 -15.56 11.32 -5.25
N LYS A 94 -16.70 11.37 -4.58
CA LYS A 94 -16.82 11.71 -3.14
C LYS A 94 -16.21 10.68 -2.18
N LYS A 95 -15.61 9.61 -2.71
CA LYS A 95 -14.82 8.62 -1.96
C LYS A 95 -13.37 8.56 -2.45
N ILE A 96 -12.89 9.58 -3.17
CA ILE A 96 -11.52 9.64 -3.68
C ILE A 96 -10.76 10.75 -2.97
N VAL A 97 -9.58 10.41 -2.47
CA VAL A 97 -8.59 11.33 -1.90
C VAL A 97 -7.38 11.35 -2.83
N PHE A 98 -6.84 12.52 -3.14
CA PHE A 98 -5.65 12.68 -3.97
C PHE A 98 -4.48 13.16 -3.12
N SER A 99 -3.53 12.27 -2.87
CA SER A 99 -2.33 12.49 -2.06
C SER A 99 -1.07 12.60 -2.93
N GLY A 100 0.11 12.82 -2.32
CA GLY A 100 1.40 12.86 -3.00
C GLY A 100 1.99 14.27 -3.15
N VAL A 101 3.34 14.33 -3.24
CA VAL A 101 4.15 15.56 -3.16
C VAL A 101 4.30 16.32 -4.48
N GLY A 102 3.94 15.72 -5.61
CA GLY A 102 4.28 16.23 -6.94
C GLY A 102 3.08 16.42 -7.86
N LYS A 103 1.91 16.81 -7.34
CA LYS A 103 0.73 17.05 -8.16
C LYS A 103 0.95 18.25 -9.09
N THR A 104 0.80 18.03 -10.39
CA THR A 104 0.89 19.06 -11.41
C THR A 104 -0.41 19.90 -11.49
N SER A 105 -0.33 21.08 -12.08
CA SER A 105 -1.52 21.93 -12.32
C SER A 105 -2.60 21.21 -13.13
N THR A 106 -2.21 20.39 -14.10
CA THR A 106 -3.13 19.59 -14.91
C THR A 106 -3.86 18.54 -14.07
N GLU A 107 -3.16 17.83 -13.20
CA GLU A 107 -3.72 16.83 -12.30
C GLU A 107 -4.68 17.46 -11.28
N ILE A 108 -4.28 18.61 -10.71
CA ILE A 108 -5.13 19.38 -9.79
C ILE A 108 -6.40 19.84 -10.50
N SER A 109 -6.26 20.39 -11.71
CA SER A 109 -7.41 20.82 -12.54
C SER A 109 -8.39 19.68 -12.80
N PHE A 110 -7.86 18.52 -13.23
CA PHE A 110 -8.67 17.32 -13.48
C PHE A 110 -9.39 16.83 -12.20
N ALA A 111 -8.69 16.80 -11.07
CA ALA A 111 -9.27 16.39 -9.79
C ALA A 111 -10.43 17.32 -9.36
N ILE A 112 -10.25 18.64 -9.54
CA ILE A 112 -11.29 19.65 -9.27
C ILE A 112 -12.51 19.45 -10.19
N GLU A 113 -12.30 19.18 -11.49
CA GLU A 113 -13.37 18.90 -12.45
C GLU A 113 -14.17 17.67 -12.08
N LYS A 114 -13.49 16.61 -11.65
CA LYS A 114 -14.13 15.35 -11.21
C LYS A 114 -14.80 15.45 -9.85
N LYS A 115 -14.67 16.58 -9.13
CA LYS A 115 -15.32 16.84 -7.83
C LYS A 115 -15.00 15.75 -6.80
N ILE A 116 -13.73 15.34 -6.72
CA ILE A 116 -13.29 14.35 -5.72
C ILE A 116 -13.49 14.86 -4.29
N LEU A 117 -13.34 13.99 -3.30
CA LEU A 117 -13.60 14.35 -1.90
C LEU A 117 -12.58 15.37 -1.39
N LEU A 118 -11.28 15.08 -1.53
CA LEU A 118 -10.19 15.87 -0.98
C LEU A 118 -8.97 15.82 -1.91
N ILE A 119 -8.23 16.95 -1.94
CA ILE A 119 -6.85 17.01 -2.41
C ILE A 119 -5.98 17.26 -1.18
N ASN A 120 -5.15 16.28 -0.79
CA ASN A 120 -4.20 16.41 0.32
C ASN A 120 -2.93 17.12 -0.18
N ALA A 121 -2.77 18.38 0.18
CA ALA A 121 -1.60 19.19 -0.16
C ALA A 121 -0.42 18.93 0.79
N GLU A 122 0.78 19.10 0.28
CA GLU A 122 2.04 18.84 0.99
C GLU A 122 2.94 20.11 1.09
N SER A 123 2.46 21.27 0.64
CA SER A 123 3.15 22.56 0.77
C SER A 123 2.20 23.75 0.65
N LEU A 124 2.64 24.91 1.14
CA LEU A 124 1.90 26.18 0.98
C LEU A 124 1.84 26.60 -0.50
N SER A 125 2.90 26.37 -1.28
CA SER A 125 2.92 26.67 -2.72
C SER A 125 1.89 25.87 -3.48
N GLU A 126 1.76 24.57 -3.16
CA GLU A 126 0.74 23.71 -3.75
C GLU A 126 -0.68 24.21 -3.43
N ILE A 127 -0.93 24.64 -2.19
CA ILE A 127 -2.24 25.17 -1.81
C ILE A 127 -2.56 26.47 -2.56
N LYS A 128 -1.57 27.33 -2.75
CA LYS A 128 -1.74 28.56 -3.58
C LYS A 128 -2.09 28.19 -5.02
N GLU A 129 -1.45 27.17 -5.59
CA GLU A 129 -1.75 26.70 -6.93
C GLU A 129 -3.15 26.08 -7.01
N ILE A 130 -3.54 25.25 -6.04
CA ILE A 130 -4.90 24.69 -5.93
C ILE A 130 -5.93 25.82 -5.87
N ASN A 131 -5.68 26.85 -5.06
CA ASN A 131 -6.56 28.03 -4.93
C ASN A 131 -6.67 28.80 -6.24
N ARG A 132 -5.54 29.01 -6.95
CA ARG A 132 -5.52 29.66 -8.27
C ARG A 132 -6.39 28.93 -9.30
N ILE A 133 -6.23 27.61 -9.39
CA ILE A 133 -6.99 26.75 -10.31
C ILE A 133 -8.47 26.70 -9.91
N ALA A 134 -8.78 26.58 -8.62
CA ALA A 134 -10.15 26.59 -8.13
C ALA A 134 -10.86 27.92 -8.44
N LYS A 135 -10.13 29.06 -8.29
CA LYS A 135 -10.63 30.39 -8.66
C LYS A 135 -10.92 30.49 -10.15
N SER A 136 -10.00 30.05 -11.04
CA SER A 136 -10.20 30.10 -12.50
C SER A 136 -11.40 29.26 -12.96
N LYS A 137 -11.77 28.24 -12.18
CA LYS A 137 -12.95 27.39 -12.46
C LYS A 137 -14.22 27.83 -11.69
N ASN A 138 -14.15 28.95 -10.99
CA ASN A 138 -15.23 29.47 -10.13
C ASN A 138 -15.76 28.39 -9.16
N ARG A 139 -14.84 27.69 -8.45
CA ARG A 139 -15.18 26.62 -7.52
C ARG A 139 -14.57 26.82 -6.15
N ARG A 140 -15.28 26.34 -5.14
CA ARG A 140 -14.74 26.12 -3.79
C ARG A 140 -14.56 24.65 -3.56
N ILE A 141 -13.36 24.22 -3.16
CA ILE A 141 -12.99 22.81 -3.03
C ILE A 141 -12.50 22.49 -1.64
N LYS A 142 -12.82 21.27 -1.17
CA LYS A 142 -12.28 20.74 0.08
C LYS A 142 -10.84 20.28 -0.15
N ILE A 143 -9.95 20.70 0.73
CA ILE A 143 -8.55 20.28 0.74
C ILE A 143 -8.18 19.67 2.08
N GLY A 144 -7.15 18.84 2.08
CA GLY A 144 -6.41 18.40 3.26
C GLY A 144 -5.00 18.96 3.23
N VAL A 145 -4.34 18.93 4.38
CA VAL A 145 -2.91 19.24 4.50
C VAL A 145 -2.23 18.09 5.22
N ARG A 146 -1.19 17.55 4.59
CA ARG A 146 -0.37 16.53 5.21
C ARG A 146 0.63 17.14 6.16
N LEU A 147 0.46 16.83 7.43
CA LEU A 147 1.39 17.17 8.49
C LEU A 147 2.45 16.07 8.62
N ASN A 148 3.72 16.47 8.74
CA ASN A 148 4.78 15.58 9.20
C ASN A 148 4.79 15.56 10.73
N PRO A 149 4.38 14.44 11.38
CA PRO A 149 4.28 14.38 12.83
C PRO A 149 5.62 14.17 13.54
N ASN A 150 6.74 14.14 12.79
CA ASN A 150 8.07 13.79 13.28
C ASN A 150 8.07 12.48 14.10
N THR A 151 7.46 11.45 13.53
CA THR A 151 7.30 10.14 14.17
C THR A 151 8.05 9.07 13.38
N ASP A 152 9.01 8.40 14.02
CA ASP A 152 9.69 7.25 13.45
C ASP A 152 8.75 6.03 13.45
N ALA A 153 8.47 5.51 12.27
CA ALA A 153 7.64 4.32 12.06
C ALA A 153 8.35 3.01 12.43
N LYS A 154 9.67 3.06 12.72
CA LYS A 154 10.54 1.89 12.99
C LYS A 154 10.47 0.84 11.87
N THR A 155 10.49 1.30 10.64
CA THR A 155 10.51 0.49 9.41
C THR A 155 11.79 0.77 8.63
N LEU A 156 11.96 0.13 7.45
CA LEU A 156 13.08 0.44 6.56
C LEU A 156 13.09 1.94 6.21
N ASN A 157 14.27 2.55 6.14
CA ASN A 157 14.40 3.98 5.87
C ASN A 157 13.73 4.40 4.55
N GLN A 158 13.81 3.55 3.51
CA GLN A 158 13.21 3.79 2.20
C GLN A 158 11.67 3.91 2.22
N ILE A 159 11.01 3.33 3.23
CA ILE A 159 9.54 3.33 3.37
C ILE A 159 9.06 4.06 4.63
N SER A 160 9.94 4.76 5.34
CA SER A 160 9.63 5.68 6.43
C SER A 160 9.32 7.06 5.85
N THR A 161 8.19 7.66 6.22
CA THR A 161 7.73 8.94 5.66
C THR A 161 7.35 9.97 6.72
N GLY A 162 7.52 9.66 8.01
CA GLY A 162 7.11 10.49 9.13
C GLY A 162 8.25 11.18 9.87
N LYS A 163 9.52 11.04 9.43
CA LYS A 163 10.69 11.69 10.03
C LYS A 163 10.86 13.11 9.48
N LYS A 164 11.52 13.98 10.26
CA LYS A 164 11.72 15.39 9.92
C LYS A 164 12.42 15.60 8.56
N GLU A 165 13.36 14.73 8.22
CA GLU A 165 14.15 14.81 6.99
C GLU A 165 13.43 14.26 5.74
N ASN A 166 12.26 13.67 5.90
CA ASN A 166 11.53 13.13 4.77
C ASN A 166 10.88 14.26 3.95
N LYS A 167 10.82 14.04 2.62
CA LYS A 167 10.21 15.00 1.67
C LYS A 167 8.70 15.20 1.84
N PHE A 168 8.06 14.46 2.75
CA PHE A 168 6.61 14.37 2.88
C PHE A 168 6.06 15.25 3.99
N GLY A 169 4.97 15.94 3.68
CA GLY A 169 4.20 16.75 4.60
C GLY A 169 4.91 18.03 5.04
N VAL A 170 4.18 18.90 5.71
CA VAL A 170 4.68 20.15 6.26
C VAL A 170 5.00 20.03 7.74
N ASN A 171 5.93 20.82 8.24
CA ASN A 171 6.18 20.98 9.67
C ASN A 171 5.06 21.79 10.35
N LYS A 172 5.07 21.81 11.68
CA LYS A 172 4.05 22.48 12.49
C LYS A 172 3.89 23.98 12.16
N ASN A 173 4.99 24.70 11.98
CA ASN A 173 4.94 26.16 11.72
C ASN A 173 4.31 26.45 10.34
N THR A 174 4.74 25.71 9.31
CA THR A 174 4.13 25.79 7.98
C THR A 174 2.66 25.39 8.00
N PHE A 175 2.29 24.41 8.82
CA PHE A 175 0.89 23.99 8.98
C PHE A 175 0.03 25.16 9.51
N TYR A 176 0.50 25.89 10.52
CA TYR A 176 -0.22 27.07 11.03
C TYR A 176 -0.31 28.20 10.00
N GLN A 177 0.75 28.45 9.22
CA GLN A 177 0.71 29.43 8.12
C GLN A 177 -0.35 29.06 7.09
N ILE A 178 -0.45 27.76 6.75
CA ILE A 178 -1.46 27.24 5.82
C ILE A 178 -2.87 27.43 6.36
N VAL A 179 -3.11 27.11 7.63
CA VAL A 179 -4.43 27.33 8.24
C VAL A 179 -4.84 28.79 8.17
N ASN A 180 -3.94 29.70 8.48
CA ASN A 180 -4.20 31.13 8.39
C ASN A 180 -4.47 31.59 6.94
N TYR A 181 -3.73 31.07 5.97
CA TYR A 181 -4.00 31.32 4.56
C TYR A 181 -5.39 30.83 4.14
N CYS A 182 -5.76 29.61 4.55
CA CYS A 182 -7.04 29.01 4.18
C CYS A 182 -8.24 29.72 4.85
N LYS A 183 -8.10 30.26 6.07
CA LYS A 183 -9.14 31.08 6.73
C LYS A 183 -9.57 32.25 5.86
N ASN A 184 -8.64 32.86 5.13
CA ASN A 184 -8.87 34.03 4.30
C ASN A 184 -9.12 33.69 2.83
N SER A 185 -9.15 32.41 2.46
CA SER A 185 -9.35 31.98 1.07
C SER A 185 -10.81 31.67 0.77
N LYS A 186 -11.31 32.17 -0.38
CA LYS A 186 -12.68 31.93 -0.84
C LYS A 186 -12.82 30.61 -1.62
N ASN A 187 -11.76 30.10 -2.25
CA ASN A 187 -11.84 28.98 -3.20
C ASN A 187 -11.30 27.67 -2.65
N VAL A 188 -10.55 27.69 -1.53
CA VAL A 188 -10.14 26.46 -0.83
C VAL A 188 -10.77 26.42 0.55
N ASP A 189 -11.19 25.21 0.96
CA ASP A 189 -11.83 24.94 2.22
C ASP A 189 -11.03 23.82 2.91
N LEU A 190 -10.20 24.17 3.88
CA LEU A 190 -9.36 23.21 4.59
C LEU A 190 -10.21 22.36 5.54
N LYS A 191 -10.47 21.13 5.15
CA LYS A 191 -11.34 20.21 5.90
C LYS A 191 -10.63 19.03 6.51
N CYS A 192 -9.38 18.76 6.11
CA CYS A 192 -8.68 17.57 6.54
C CYS A 192 -7.26 17.88 7.05
N LEU A 193 -6.91 17.33 8.22
CA LEU A 193 -5.53 17.14 8.63
C LEU A 193 -5.14 15.71 8.27
N SER A 194 -4.15 15.54 7.40
CA SER A 194 -3.65 14.23 6.96
C SER A 194 -2.29 13.92 7.57
N VAL A 195 -2.05 12.66 7.90
CA VAL A 195 -0.75 12.15 8.35
C VAL A 195 -0.50 10.76 7.76
N HIS A 196 0.77 10.50 7.40
CA HIS A 196 1.20 9.17 6.99
C HIS A 196 2.65 8.95 7.42
N ILE A 197 2.90 7.97 8.29
CA ILE A 197 4.20 7.81 8.95
C ILE A 197 5.13 6.77 8.32
N GLY A 198 4.62 5.96 7.38
CA GLY A 198 5.43 4.96 6.70
C GLY A 198 4.65 3.73 6.28
N SER A 199 5.34 2.70 5.85
CA SER A 199 4.78 1.44 5.36
C SER A 199 5.34 0.26 6.12
N GLN A 200 4.63 -0.88 6.13
CA GLN A 200 5.00 -2.14 6.80
C GLN A 200 5.14 -1.98 8.32
N ILE A 201 4.25 -1.23 8.96
CA ILE A 201 4.24 -1.01 10.42
C ILE A 201 3.49 -2.16 11.07
N LEU A 202 4.16 -2.85 12.01
CA LEU A 202 3.65 -4.03 12.71
C LEU A 202 3.50 -3.80 14.23
N ASP A 203 3.87 -2.59 14.71
CA ASP A 203 3.76 -2.19 16.11
C ASP A 203 2.77 -1.02 16.25
N ASN A 204 1.99 -1.01 17.34
CA ASN A 204 1.04 0.05 17.64
C ASN A 204 1.70 1.34 18.16
N LYS A 205 2.89 1.26 18.76
CA LYS A 205 3.58 2.42 19.37
C LYS A 205 3.77 3.62 18.41
N PRO A 206 4.18 3.42 17.14
CA PRO A 206 4.26 4.53 16.18
C PRO A 206 2.92 5.22 15.95
N TYR A 207 1.82 4.47 15.83
CA TYR A 207 0.48 5.03 15.65
C TYR A 207 0.00 5.78 16.89
N GLU A 208 0.28 5.28 18.10
CA GLU A 208 -0.03 5.97 19.34
C GLU A 208 0.73 7.30 19.46
N LYS A 209 2.02 7.33 19.04
CA LYS A 209 2.80 8.57 18.98
C LYS A 209 2.20 9.56 17.98
N MET A 210 1.85 9.09 16.80
CA MET A 210 1.22 9.89 15.76
C MET A 210 -0.09 10.51 16.25
N LEU A 211 -0.97 9.73 16.86
CA LEU A 211 -2.25 10.21 17.40
C LEU A 211 -2.04 11.28 18.49
N ARG A 212 -1.04 11.10 19.38
CA ARG A 212 -0.71 12.14 20.39
C ARG A 212 -0.20 13.42 19.73
N ALA A 213 0.64 13.35 18.71
CA ALA A 213 1.13 14.52 17.98
C ALA A 213 -0.01 15.26 17.29
N VAL A 214 -0.89 14.55 16.59
CA VAL A 214 -2.07 15.12 15.93
C VAL A 214 -3.01 15.73 16.96
N SER A 215 -3.31 15.04 18.06
CA SER A 215 -4.17 15.56 19.13
C SER A 215 -3.64 16.86 19.72
N LYS A 216 -2.31 16.96 19.96
CA LYS A 216 -1.68 18.19 20.47
C LYS A 216 -1.87 19.36 19.50
N ILE A 217 -1.76 19.13 18.19
CA ILE A 217 -1.94 20.18 17.18
C ILE A 217 -3.40 20.62 17.11
N LEU A 218 -4.34 19.66 17.06
CA LEU A 218 -5.77 19.97 17.02
C LEU A 218 -6.22 20.78 18.26
N SER A 219 -5.68 20.46 19.46
CA SER A 219 -6.00 21.21 20.68
C SER A 219 -5.37 22.61 20.74
N GLN A 220 -4.33 22.88 19.96
CA GLN A 220 -3.61 24.17 19.94
C GLN A 220 -4.09 25.11 18.85
N ILE A 221 -4.88 24.61 17.89
CA ILE A 221 -5.31 25.39 16.75
C ILE A 221 -6.78 25.74 16.86
N ASN A 222 -7.12 27.01 16.74
CA ASN A 222 -8.52 27.44 16.65
C ASN A 222 -9.02 27.29 15.21
N TYR A 223 -9.27 26.03 14.81
CA TYR A 223 -9.77 25.65 13.49
C TYR A 223 -10.50 24.32 13.54
N GLU A 224 -11.65 24.22 12.87
CA GLU A 224 -12.46 23.01 12.84
C GLU A 224 -12.18 22.19 11.58
N PHE A 225 -11.74 20.96 11.80
CA PHE A 225 -11.55 19.97 10.74
C PHE A 225 -12.75 19.03 10.67
N GLU A 226 -13.17 18.69 9.46
CA GLU A 226 -14.20 17.66 9.25
C GLU A 226 -13.57 16.25 9.33
N PHE A 227 -12.33 16.12 8.85
CA PHE A 227 -11.63 14.84 8.75
C PHE A 227 -10.25 14.88 9.40
N VAL A 228 -9.85 13.74 9.93
CA VAL A 228 -8.44 13.40 10.15
C VAL A 228 -8.14 12.14 9.33
N ASP A 229 -7.23 12.28 8.38
CA ASP A 229 -6.74 11.18 7.56
C ASP A 229 -5.49 10.60 8.21
N LEU A 230 -5.62 9.39 8.72
CA LEU A 230 -4.54 8.66 9.42
C LEU A 230 -3.62 7.90 8.46
N GLY A 231 -3.85 8.05 7.15
CA GLY A 231 -3.09 7.35 6.13
C GLY A 231 -3.26 5.83 6.17
N GLY A 232 -2.23 5.16 5.70
CA GLY A 232 -2.15 3.70 5.71
C GLY A 232 -1.01 3.17 6.55
N GLY A 233 -0.12 2.42 5.90
CA GLY A 233 1.11 1.93 6.51
C GLY A 233 1.00 0.60 7.24
N MET A 234 -0.21 0.09 7.51
CA MET A 234 -0.43 -1.18 8.19
C MET A 234 0.20 -2.32 7.40
N GLY A 235 1.10 -3.06 8.07
CA GLY A 235 1.86 -4.14 7.47
C GLY A 235 1.15 -5.48 7.47
N ILE A 236 1.74 -6.42 6.71
CA ILE A 236 1.38 -7.85 6.72
C ILE A 236 2.54 -8.69 7.24
N LYS A 237 2.28 -9.95 7.59
CA LYS A 237 3.33 -10.89 7.96
C LYS A 237 3.95 -11.50 6.71
N TYR A 238 5.21 -11.21 6.44
CA TYR A 238 5.99 -11.90 5.40
C TYR A 238 6.73 -13.14 5.94
N SER A 239 6.84 -13.28 7.26
CA SER A 239 7.40 -14.46 7.93
C SER A 239 6.59 -14.83 9.16
N ASN A 240 6.69 -16.08 9.60
CA ASN A 240 6.01 -16.56 10.81
C ASN A 240 6.49 -15.86 12.09
N ASN A 241 7.72 -15.35 12.10
CA ASN A 241 8.33 -14.68 13.25
C ASN A 241 7.89 -13.21 13.39
N ASN A 242 7.23 -12.65 12.38
CA ASN A 242 6.77 -11.25 12.44
C ASN A 242 5.52 -11.14 13.32
N LYS A 243 5.51 -10.15 14.22
CA LYS A 243 4.31 -9.75 14.93
C LYS A 243 3.28 -9.22 13.91
N LYS A 244 2.01 -9.31 14.24
CA LYS A 244 0.92 -8.68 13.47
C LYS A 244 0.48 -7.43 14.22
N LEU A 245 0.19 -6.34 13.50
CA LEU A 245 -0.40 -5.15 14.09
C LEU A 245 -1.70 -5.52 14.83
N ASN A 246 -1.82 -5.07 16.07
CA ASN A 246 -3.02 -5.30 16.87
C ASN A 246 -4.09 -4.25 16.56
N TYR A 247 -5.02 -4.58 15.68
CA TYR A 247 -6.11 -3.67 15.28
C TYR A 247 -7.05 -3.31 16.43
N LYS A 248 -7.29 -4.22 17.39
CA LYS A 248 -8.08 -3.90 18.59
C LYS A 248 -7.46 -2.76 19.40
N LYS A 249 -6.13 -2.86 19.62
CA LYS A 249 -5.38 -1.82 20.35
C LYS A 249 -5.38 -0.50 19.58
N TYR A 250 -5.19 -0.55 18.24
CA TYR A 250 -5.22 0.64 17.40
C TYR A 250 -6.61 1.29 17.40
N ASN A 251 -7.68 0.50 17.26
CA ASN A 251 -9.06 0.98 17.38
C ASN A 251 -9.31 1.69 18.71
N SER A 252 -8.92 1.07 19.85
CA SER A 252 -9.07 1.67 21.17
C SER A 252 -8.31 3.01 21.29
N SER A 253 -7.12 3.12 20.70
CA SER A 253 -6.36 4.38 20.70
C SER A 253 -7.04 5.47 19.87
N ILE A 254 -7.70 5.11 18.77
CA ILE A 254 -8.47 6.04 17.93
C ILE A 254 -9.76 6.47 18.64
N CYS A 255 -10.48 5.55 19.31
CA CYS A 255 -11.67 5.92 20.08
C CYS A 255 -11.32 6.97 21.15
N LYS A 256 -10.25 6.78 21.92
CA LYS A 256 -9.76 7.77 22.90
C LYS A 256 -9.37 9.12 22.27
N PHE A 257 -8.92 9.11 21.01
CA PHE A 257 -8.65 10.31 20.26
C PHE A 257 -9.95 11.01 19.84
N LEU A 258 -10.96 10.25 19.40
CA LEU A 258 -12.27 10.76 18.98
C LEU A 258 -13.12 11.29 20.16
N ASP A 259 -12.92 10.75 21.38
CA ASP A 259 -13.53 11.31 22.59
C ASP A 259 -13.14 12.78 22.84
N LYS A 260 -11.95 13.18 22.33
CA LYS A 260 -11.41 14.55 22.47
C LYS A 260 -11.67 15.43 21.26
N HIS A 261 -11.83 14.83 20.06
CA HIS A 261 -11.88 15.54 18.78
C HIS A 261 -13.06 15.06 17.94
N LYS A 262 -14.00 15.96 17.63
CA LYS A 262 -15.18 15.68 16.81
C LYS A 262 -14.83 15.67 15.32
N VAL A 263 -14.13 14.64 14.85
CA VAL A 263 -13.70 14.48 13.45
C VAL A 263 -14.08 13.12 12.90
N LYS A 264 -14.18 13.01 11.59
CA LYS A 264 -14.34 11.74 10.88
C LYS A 264 -12.96 11.21 10.48
N ILE A 265 -12.77 9.90 10.60
CA ILE A 265 -11.50 9.26 10.25
C ILE A 265 -11.49 8.80 8.79
N ILE A 266 -10.38 9.07 8.11
CA ILE A 266 -10.04 8.46 6.82
C ILE A 266 -8.86 7.53 7.04
N PHE A 267 -8.87 6.37 6.35
CA PHE A 267 -7.75 5.45 6.22
C PHE A 267 -7.39 5.23 4.76
N GLU A 268 -6.08 5.08 4.49
CA GLU A 268 -5.53 4.80 3.16
C GLU A 268 -4.78 3.44 3.13
N PRO A 269 -5.44 2.31 3.47
CA PRO A 269 -4.75 1.03 3.48
C PRO A 269 -4.45 0.56 2.05
N GLY A 270 -3.21 0.13 1.81
CA GLY A 270 -2.79 -0.54 0.58
C GLY A 270 -2.39 -1.97 0.88
N ARG A 271 -1.16 -2.14 1.38
CA ARG A 271 -0.53 -3.44 1.67
C ARG A 271 -1.39 -4.36 2.53
N SER A 272 -2.00 -3.86 3.60
CA SER A 272 -2.85 -4.66 4.50
C SER A 272 -4.11 -5.22 3.84
N ILE A 273 -4.55 -4.66 2.71
CA ILE A 273 -5.69 -5.13 1.92
C ILE A 273 -5.25 -6.13 0.86
N ILE A 274 -4.16 -5.84 0.11
CA ILE A 274 -3.84 -6.59 -1.11
C ILE A 274 -2.58 -7.44 -1.01
N GLY A 275 -1.70 -7.21 -0.03
CA GLY A 275 -0.34 -7.74 -0.02
C GLY A 275 -0.25 -9.26 -0.01
N ASP A 276 -1.05 -9.94 0.80
CA ASP A 276 -1.09 -11.40 0.96
C ASP A 276 -2.17 -12.09 0.10
N THR A 277 -2.74 -11.35 -0.85
CA THR A 277 -3.79 -11.88 -1.74
C THR A 277 -3.24 -12.50 -3.01
N ALA A 278 -1.97 -12.30 -3.33
CA ALA A 278 -1.39 -12.73 -4.59
C ALA A 278 -0.16 -13.62 -4.43
N ILE A 279 0.01 -14.43 -5.44
CA ILE A 279 1.21 -15.25 -5.69
C ILE A 279 1.75 -14.97 -7.09
N LEU A 280 3.07 -15.08 -7.26
CA LEU A 280 3.75 -15.09 -8.55
C LEU A 280 4.18 -16.53 -8.83
N ILE A 281 3.73 -17.08 -9.94
CA ILE A 281 4.10 -18.41 -10.42
C ILE A 281 5.20 -18.24 -11.46
N SER A 282 6.30 -18.98 -11.26
CA SER A 282 7.46 -18.95 -12.14
C SER A 282 7.94 -20.35 -12.43
N LYS A 283 8.50 -20.56 -13.62
CA LYS A 283 9.11 -21.80 -14.05
C LYS A 283 10.61 -21.75 -13.87
N ILE A 284 11.19 -22.89 -13.50
CA ILE A 284 12.65 -23.06 -13.47
C ILE A 284 13.12 -23.30 -14.92
N ILE A 285 13.96 -22.41 -15.42
CA ILE A 285 14.58 -22.51 -16.75
C ILE A 285 15.73 -23.52 -16.65
N TYR A 286 16.70 -23.21 -15.77
CA TYR A 286 17.89 -24.02 -15.55
C TYR A 286 18.26 -24.12 -14.07
N ILE A 287 18.98 -25.17 -13.73
CA ILE A 287 19.66 -25.33 -12.44
C ILE A 287 21.16 -25.33 -12.70
N LYS A 288 21.82 -24.21 -12.32
CA LYS A 288 23.27 -24.09 -12.44
C LYS A 288 23.92 -24.57 -11.15
N GLU A 289 24.54 -25.76 -11.22
CA GLU A 289 25.25 -26.32 -10.08
C GLU A 289 26.54 -25.60 -9.79
N ASN A 290 26.85 -25.42 -8.50
CA ASN A 290 28.11 -24.87 -8.01
C ASN A 290 28.52 -25.64 -6.73
N SER A 291 29.80 -25.56 -6.35
CA SER A 291 30.35 -26.29 -5.21
C SER A 291 29.66 -25.95 -3.89
N LYS A 292 29.35 -24.66 -3.64
CA LYS A 292 28.76 -24.17 -2.37
C LYS A 292 27.24 -24.05 -2.40
N LYS A 293 26.65 -23.80 -3.57
CA LYS A 293 25.21 -23.57 -3.73
C LYS A 293 24.80 -23.77 -5.20
N ASP A 294 23.54 -24.10 -5.41
CA ASP A 294 22.98 -24.18 -6.76
C ASP A 294 22.15 -22.92 -7.05
N PHE A 295 22.27 -22.38 -8.26
CA PHE A 295 21.43 -21.30 -8.74
C PHE A 295 20.20 -21.85 -9.45
N ILE A 296 19.04 -21.50 -8.94
CA ILE A 296 17.74 -21.84 -9.52
C ILE A 296 17.31 -20.67 -10.40
N ILE A 297 17.54 -20.79 -11.70
CA ILE A 297 17.27 -19.72 -12.65
C ILE A 297 15.81 -19.76 -13.07
N LEU A 298 15.09 -18.72 -12.76
CA LEU A 298 13.65 -18.56 -12.99
C LEU A 298 13.38 -17.79 -14.29
N ASP A 299 12.19 -17.94 -14.83
CA ASP A 299 11.68 -17.07 -15.90
C ASP A 299 11.07 -15.75 -15.37
N ALA A 300 10.85 -15.62 -14.07
CA ALA A 300 10.54 -14.36 -13.42
C ALA A 300 11.83 -13.61 -13.04
N ALA A 301 11.79 -12.27 -13.10
CA ALA A 301 12.91 -11.41 -12.79
C ALA A 301 12.51 -10.23 -11.90
N MET A 302 13.50 -9.40 -11.54
CA MET A 302 13.28 -8.24 -10.68
C MET A 302 12.36 -7.19 -11.30
N ASN A 303 12.25 -7.11 -12.64
CA ASN A 303 11.28 -6.26 -13.34
C ASN A 303 9.83 -6.74 -13.13
N ASP A 304 9.62 -8.06 -12.96
CA ASP A 304 8.31 -8.61 -12.64
C ASP A 304 7.98 -8.41 -11.16
N PHE A 305 8.99 -8.52 -10.28
CA PHE A 305 8.82 -8.36 -8.83
C PHE A 305 10.01 -7.70 -8.17
N MET A 306 9.99 -6.38 -8.09
CA MET A 306 11.10 -5.51 -7.74
C MET A 306 11.47 -5.52 -6.24
N ARG A 307 10.57 -5.89 -5.34
CA ARG A 307 10.76 -5.73 -3.90
C ARG A 307 11.99 -6.43 -3.30
N PRO A 308 12.33 -7.68 -3.70
CA PRO A 308 13.55 -8.31 -3.20
C PRO A 308 14.81 -7.52 -3.58
N ALA A 309 14.93 -7.09 -4.84
CA ALA A 309 16.07 -6.31 -5.32
C ALA A 309 16.15 -4.91 -4.69
N LEU A 310 15.02 -4.20 -4.62
CA LEU A 310 14.98 -2.79 -4.18
C LEU A 310 15.05 -2.63 -2.65
N TYR A 311 14.42 -3.53 -1.91
CA TYR A 311 14.25 -3.41 -0.45
C TYR A 311 14.91 -4.53 0.36
N GLY A 312 15.55 -5.51 -0.28
CA GLY A 312 15.98 -6.73 0.38
C GLY A 312 14.81 -7.52 1.01
N ALA A 313 13.60 -7.36 0.47
CA ALA A 313 12.40 -7.94 1.03
C ALA A 313 12.40 -9.46 0.86
N LYS A 314 12.24 -10.18 1.98
CA LYS A 314 12.19 -11.65 1.98
C LYS A 314 10.75 -12.12 1.78
N HIS A 315 10.52 -12.81 0.69
CA HIS A 315 9.25 -13.47 0.39
C HIS A 315 9.39 -14.99 0.52
N LYS A 316 8.34 -15.64 0.99
CA LYS A 316 8.31 -17.10 1.05
C LYS A 316 8.24 -17.65 -0.37
N ILE A 317 9.14 -18.58 -0.70
CA ILE A 317 9.10 -19.36 -1.93
C ILE A 317 8.68 -20.79 -1.56
N ILE A 318 7.77 -21.36 -2.32
CA ILE A 318 7.30 -22.74 -2.15
C ILE A 318 7.18 -23.43 -3.51
N PRO A 319 7.31 -24.75 -3.58
CA PRO A 319 7.13 -25.48 -4.82
C PRO A 319 5.64 -25.56 -5.20
N LEU A 320 5.32 -25.57 -6.50
CA LEU A 320 3.96 -25.88 -6.96
C LEU A 320 3.59 -27.33 -6.68
N LYS A 321 4.56 -28.26 -6.81
CA LYS A 321 4.41 -29.68 -6.49
C LYS A 321 5.36 -30.08 -5.39
N LYS A 322 4.85 -30.60 -4.27
CA LYS A 322 5.66 -31.13 -3.16
C LYS A 322 6.30 -32.47 -3.49
N THR A 323 7.56 -32.64 -3.07
CA THR A 323 8.27 -33.92 -3.01
C THR A 323 8.83 -34.13 -1.62
N ASN A 324 9.17 -35.39 -1.28
CA ASN A 324 9.75 -35.72 0.03
C ASN A 324 11.29 -35.62 0.02
N LYS A 325 11.91 -35.46 -1.16
CA LYS A 325 13.37 -35.36 -1.30
C LYS A 325 13.81 -33.93 -0.98
N MET A 326 14.65 -33.73 0.01
CA MET A 326 15.23 -32.44 0.36
C MET A 326 16.57 -32.22 -0.34
N THR A 327 16.90 -30.94 -0.66
CA THR A 327 18.23 -30.59 -1.11
C THR A 327 19.20 -30.61 0.08
N LYS A 328 20.48 -30.96 -0.21
CA LYS A 328 21.58 -30.87 0.73
C LYS A 328 22.37 -29.55 0.58
N LYS A 329 22.15 -28.83 -0.53
CA LYS A 329 22.86 -27.59 -0.86
C LYS A 329 21.95 -26.36 -0.62
N ASN A 330 22.58 -25.21 -0.52
CA ASN A 330 21.86 -23.93 -0.59
C ASN A 330 21.31 -23.71 -1.99
N TYR A 331 20.11 -23.13 -2.08
CA TYR A 331 19.53 -22.64 -3.31
C TYR A 331 19.52 -21.10 -3.32
N ASP A 332 20.02 -20.49 -4.39
CA ASP A 332 19.77 -19.10 -4.75
C ASP A 332 18.73 -19.04 -5.87
N PHE A 333 17.54 -18.58 -5.56
CA PHE A 333 16.51 -18.31 -6.56
C PHE A 333 16.78 -16.96 -7.22
N VAL A 334 17.08 -16.97 -8.51
CA VAL A 334 17.53 -15.80 -9.29
C VAL A 334 16.72 -15.66 -10.58
N GLY A 335 16.58 -14.43 -11.07
CA GLY A 335 16.02 -14.16 -12.39
C GLY A 335 17.08 -14.17 -13.50
N PRO A 336 16.66 -13.94 -14.77
CA PRO A 336 17.54 -13.96 -15.94
C PRO A 336 18.18 -12.60 -16.24
N ILE A 337 17.91 -11.53 -15.49
CA ILE A 337 18.48 -10.20 -15.75
C ILE A 337 19.96 -10.18 -15.37
N CYS A 338 20.78 -9.50 -16.18
CA CYS A 338 22.24 -9.41 -16.00
C CYS A 338 22.65 -8.46 -14.85
N GLU A 339 21.96 -8.60 -13.70
CA GLU A 339 22.19 -7.84 -12.48
C GLU A 339 22.30 -8.78 -11.28
N THR A 340 23.30 -8.59 -10.43
CA THR A 340 23.49 -9.43 -9.23
C THR A 340 22.38 -9.26 -8.20
N THR A 341 21.64 -8.17 -8.28
CA THR A 341 20.45 -7.87 -7.46
C THR A 341 19.20 -8.61 -7.92
N ASP A 342 19.20 -9.23 -9.10
CA ASP A 342 18.09 -10.05 -9.60
C ASP A 342 18.01 -11.40 -8.88
N LYS A 343 17.67 -11.31 -7.60
CA LYS A 343 17.65 -12.42 -6.67
C LYS A 343 16.44 -12.32 -5.74
N PHE A 344 15.70 -13.41 -5.62
CA PHE A 344 14.49 -13.49 -4.82
C PHE A 344 14.73 -14.02 -3.40
N LEU A 345 15.54 -15.08 -3.26
CA LEU A 345 15.75 -15.75 -1.97
C LEU A 345 16.99 -16.64 -2.00
N THR A 346 17.72 -16.69 -0.86
CA THR A 346 18.66 -17.78 -0.55
C THR A 346 18.07 -18.65 0.55
N THR A 347 18.12 -19.98 0.40
CA THR A 347 17.65 -20.92 1.42
C THR A 347 18.39 -22.26 1.36
N ASN A 348 18.59 -22.86 2.52
CA ASN A 348 19.13 -24.24 2.66
C ASN A 348 18.04 -25.27 3.04
N LYS A 349 16.78 -24.81 3.14
CA LYS A 349 15.65 -25.63 3.56
C LYS A 349 14.62 -25.70 2.45
N PHE A 350 14.92 -26.45 1.40
CA PHE A 350 14.02 -26.64 0.29
C PHE A 350 14.00 -28.08 -0.21
N GLN A 351 12.96 -28.48 -0.92
CA GLN A 351 12.96 -29.77 -1.59
C GLN A 351 13.90 -29.76 -2.81
N LYS A 352 14.38 -30.95 -3.22
CA LYS A 352 15.10 -31.10 -4.49
C LYS A 352 14.18 -30.68 -5.65
N LEU A 353 14.70 -29.83 -6.52
CA LEU A 353 14.04 -29.30 -7.70
C LEU A 353 14.64 -29.88 -8.98
N ASN A 354 13.86 -29.88 -10.04
CA ASN A 354 14.31 -30.18 -11.39
C ASN A 354 14.02 -29.01 -12.32
N GLU A 355 14.74 -28.92 -13.43
CA GLU A 355 14.39 -28.00 -14.51
C GLU A 355 12.96 -28.22 -14.99
N LYS A 356 12.30 -27.17 -15.41
CA LYS A 356 10.87 -27.14 -15.80
C LYS A 356 9.88 -27.30 -14.63
N ASP A 357 10.35 -27.49 -13.39
CA ASP A 357 9.47 -27.38 -12.21
C ASP A 357 8.97 -25.94 -12.05
N TYR A 358 7.84 -25.79 -11.35
CA TYR A 358 7.27 -24.50 -11.03
C TYR A 358 7.43 -24.19 -9.55
N ILE A 359 7.76 -22.93 -9.27
CA ILE A 359 7.80 -22.37 -7.92
C ILE A 359 6.78 -21.24 -7.78
N ILE A 360 6.49 -20.89 -6.57
CA ILE A 360 5.56 -19.84 -6.20
C ILE A 360 6.21 -18.91 -5.22
N ILE A 361 6.23 -17.62 -5.56
CA ILE A 361 6.60 -16.54 -4.66
C ILE A 361 5.31 -16.03 -4.00
N CYS A 362 5.26 -16.06 -2.67
CA CYS A 362 4.06 -15.69 -1.90
C CYS A 362 4.02 -14.21 -1.55
N ASP A 363 2.81 -13.71 -1.21
CA ASP A 363 2.57 -12.38 -0.65
C ASP A 363 3.03 -11.23 -1.57
N VAL A 364 2.81 -11.41 -2.86
CA VAL A 364 3.28 -10.48 -3.91
C VAL A 364 2.22 -9.47 -4.37
N GLY A 365 1.11 -9.36 -3.65
CA GLY A 365 -0.04 -8.54 -4.08
C GLY A 365 0.15 -7.03 -4.01
N ALA A 366 1.16 -6.54 -3.25
CA ALA A 366 1.37 -5.12 -3.06
C ALA A 366 2.75 -4.67 -3.54
N LEU A 367 2.80 -3.56 -4.30
CA LEU A 367 4.04 -2.92 -4.76
C LEU A 367 4.93 -3.89 -5.57
N SER A 368 4.31 -4.72 -6.38
CA SER A 368 4.99 -5.64 -7.31
C SER A 368 5.63 -4.86 -8.45
N LEU A 369 4.85 -4.02 -9.10
CA LEU A 369 5.30 -3.00 -10.04
C LEU A 369 4.96 -1.64 -9.43
N ILE A 370 5.96 -0.80 -9.24
CA ILE A 370 5.74 0.57 -8.78
C ILE A 370 5.45 1.39 -10.04
N HIS A 371 4.19 1.83 -10.17
CA HIS A 371 3.86 2.81 -11.18
C HIS A 371 4.22 4.20 -10.64
N ILE A 372 5.05 4.90 -11.39
CA ILE A 372 5.36 6.32 -11.20
C ILE A 372 4.49 7.12 -12.15
#